data_a881cf87b071d2f62fd61505c7ec7b35
#
_entry.id   a881cf87b071d2f62fd61505c7ec7b35
#
_cell.length_a   1.000
_cell.length_b   1.000
_cell.length_c   1.000
_cell.angle_alpha   90.00
_cell.angle_beta   90.00
_cell.angle_gamma   90.00
#
_symmetry.space_group_name_H-M   'P 1'
#
loop_
_entity.id
_entity.type
_entity.pdbx_description
1 polymer ?
#
loop_
_entity_poly.entity_id
_entity_poly.type
_entity_poly.pdbx_seq_one_letter_code
_entity_poly.pdbx_strand_id
1 'polypeptide(L)'
;MASEKNISLVICTILILFILGYNNNMISSAAAIPSNNSSKGEDIFGIKEIYPTRPDGREWFLNSEDPRSDGIFYITSDKNITKQSDGSWLINSSEVRMNVDTPPGLSEWKNVEITGYARILSVIDPSKENDLAWFARSGIHSNKSPCEGTGLIGGIHTDGTVEWKKEILFREGYTDGRDKAKVVVDPIIGRWIGWKVVMYNTNNNSAVKMESYIDNKDTNYWVQVTNLTDNGGWSAKSSDEKFYSTNCNKPKDYILTNGGPIVTFRSDNLVWEFKDLSVREIQPFPHS
;
A
#
# COMPACT_ATOMS: atom_id res chain seq x y z
N MET A 1 4.20 -77.14 -11.35
CA MET A 1 4.16 -75.98 -12.24
C MET A 1 2.73 -75.45 -12.25
N ALA A 2 2.31 -74.77 -11.20
CA ALA A 2 1.05 -74.02 -11.15
C ALA A 2 1.07 -73.14 -9.88
N SER A 3 1.80 -71.98 -9.88
CA SER A 3 1.73 -71.08 -8.71
C SER A 3 2.21 -69.64 -8.99
N GLU A 4 2.44 -69.20 -10.22
CA GLU A 4 2.99 -67.83 -10.42
C GLU A 4 2.05 -66.83 -11.15
N LYS A 5 0.85 -67.24 -11.52
CA LYS A 5 -0.08 -66.36 -12.25
C LYS A 5 -1.11 -65.60 -11.41
N ASN A 6 -1.27 -65.92 -10.12
CA ASN A 6 -2.32 -65.33 -9.29
C ASN A 6 -1.84 -64.18 -8.39
N ILE A 7 -0.52 -63.97 -8.25
CA ILE A 7 0.01 -62.89 -7.40
C ILE A 7 0.08 -61.53 -8.16
N SER A 8 0.25 -61.57 -9.48
CA SER A 8 0.35 -60.36 -10.30
C SER A 8 -1.00 -59.63 -10.46
N LEU A 9 -2.11 -60.28 -10.34
CA LEU A 9 -3.44 -59.70 -10.54
C LEU A 9 -3.99 -59.00 -9.27
N VAL A 10 -3.55 -59.46 -8.09
CA VAL A 10 -3.96 -58.85 -6.81
C VAL A 10 -3.21 -57.56 -6.52
N ILE A 11 -1.95 -57.45 -6.97
CA ILE A 11 -1.14 -56.23 -6.78
C ILE A 11 -1.62 -55.10 -7.69
N CYS A 12 -2.09 -55.39 -8.90
CA CYS A 12 -2.62 -54.35 -9.82
C CYS A 12 -3.97 -53.78 -9.33
N THR A 13 -4.80 -54.59 -8.67
CA THR A 13 -6.13 -54.12 -8.17
C THR A 13 -5.99 -53.26 -6.93
N ILE A 14 -4.98 -53.47 -6.09
CA ILE A 14 -4.73 -52.64 -4.91
C ILE A 14 -4.09 -51.28 -5.28
N LEU A 15 -3.27 -51.25 -6.32
CA LEU A 15 -2.66 -49.96 -6.80
C LEU A 15 -3.70 -49.04 -7.46
N ILE A 16 -4.70 -49.60 -8.14
CA ILE A 16 -5.76 -48.80 -8.77
C ILE A 16 -6.72 -48.18 -7.75
N LEU A 17 -6.96 -48.82 -6.62
CA LEU A 17 -7.77 -48.28 -5.53
C LEU A 17 -7.07 -47.17 -4.73
N PHE A 18 -5.75 -47.12 -4.72
CA PHE A 18 -4.98 -46.02 -4.08
C PHE A 18 -4.86 -44.77 -4.94
N ILE A 19 -5.01 -44.86 -6.25
CA ILE A 19 -4.93 -43.69 -7.17
C ILE A 19 -6.31 -42.99 -7.28
N LEU A 20 -7.40 -43.64 -6.98
CA LEU A 20 -8.76 -43.05 -7.01
C LEU A 20 -9.19 -42.42 -5.68
N GLY A 21 -8.43 -42.57 -4.61
CA GLY A 21 -8.71 -42.03 -3.29
C GLY A 21 -8.09 -40.67 -2.95
N TYR A 22 -7.28 -40.08 -3.83
CA TYR A 22 -6.51 -38.87 -3.53
C TYR A 22 -6.92 -37.62 -4.33
N ASN A 23 -8.11 -37.60 -4.90
CA ASN A 23 -8.64 -36.43 -5.59
C ASN A 23 -10.03 -36.09 -5.08
N ASN A 24 -10.13 -35.53 -3.90
CA ASN A 24 -11.24 -34.64 -3.51
C ASN A 24 -10.97 -34.12 -2.09
N ASN A 25 -10.44 -32.93 -2.00
CA ASN A 25 -10.71 -31.91 -0.99
C ASN A 25 -9.58 -30.86 -0.99
N MET A 26 -9.35 -30.25 -2.15
CA MET A 26 -8.93 -28.86 -2.16
C MET A 26 -10.14 -28.05 -2.62
N ILE A 27 -11.13 -27.95 -1.76
CA ILE A 27 -12.05 -26.83 -1.81
C ILE A 27 -11.21 -25.66 -1.32
N SER A 28 -10.66 -24.90 -2.27
CA SER A 28 -10.24 -23.55 -2.03
C SER A 28 -11.43 -22.84 -1.37
N SER A 29 -11.33 -22.57 -0.09
CA SER A 29 -12.18 -21.58 0.54
C SER A 29 -11.79 -20.24 -0.08
N ALA A 30 -12.38 -19.93 -1.24
CA ALA A 30 -12.50 -18.56 -1.66
C ALA A 30 -13.21 -17.87 -0.50
N ALA A 31 -12.48 -17.02 0.22
CA ALA A 31 -13.07 -16.14 1.19
C ALA A 31 -14.24 -15.46 0.48
N ALA A 32 -15.44 -15.63 1.01
CA ALA A 32 -16.63 -14.99 0.47
C ALA A 32 -16.35 -13.49 0.51
N ILE A 33 -16.23 -12.88 -0.67
CA ILE A 33 -16.22 -11.42 -0.81
C ILE A 33 -17.54 -10.98 -0.16
N PRO A 34 -17.51 -10.20 0.95
CA PRO A 34 -18.73 -9.69 1.52
C PRO A 34 -19.47 -8.91 0.44
N SER A 35 -20.75 -9.21 0.24
CA SER A 35 -21.61 -8.48 -0.67
C SER A 35 -21.64 -7.01 -0.21
N ASN A 36 -20.95 -6.15 -0.94
CA ASN A 36 -20.87 -4.72 -0.64
C ASN A 36 -22.27 -4.09 -0.71
N ASN A 37 -22.86 -3.84 0.46
CA ASN A 37 -23.95 -2.87 0.63
C ASN A 37 -23.40 -1.45 0.84
N SER A 38 -22.23 -1.10 0.26
CA SER A 38 -21.75 0.27 0.31
C SER A 38 -22.71 1.16 -0.47
N SER A 39 -23.02 2.33 0.06
CA SER A 39 -23.72 3.36 -0.68
C SER A 39 -22.85 3.73 -1.89
N LYS A 40 -23.48 4.06 -3.01
CA LYS A 40 -22.73 4.40 -4.23
C LYS A 40 -21.76 5.56 -3.96
N GLY A 41 -20.45 5.30 -4.05
CA GLY A 41 -19.38 6.27 -3.81
C GLY A 41 -18.82 6.31 -2.39
N GLU A 42 -19.08 5.25 -1.60
CA GLU A 42 -18.47 5.02 -0.28
C GLU A 42 -17.91 3.59 -0.21
N ASP A 43 -16.83 3.42 0.53
CA ASP A 43 -16.23 2.11 0.78
C ASP A 43 -16.95 1.33 1.90
N ILE A 44 -16.43 0.16 2.28
CA ILE A 44 -17.05 -0.68 3.32
C ILE A 44 -17.05 -0.05 4.72
N PHE A 45 -16.19 0.94 4.97
CA PHE A 45 -16.17 1.72 6.21
C PHE A 45 -17.11 2.94 6.17
N GLY A 46 -17.84 3.12 5.05
CA GLY A 46 -18.67 4.30 4.80
C GLY A 46 -17.86 5.55 4.44
N ILE A 47 -16.59 5.37 4.06
CA ILE A 47 -15.70 6.48 3.71
C ILE A 47 -15.89 6.84 2.24
N LYS A 48 -16.11 8.13 1.98
CA LYS A 48 -16.31 8.65 0.63
C LYS A 48 -15.11 8.39 -0.27
N GLU A 49 -15.37 7.81 -1.43
CA GLU A 49 -14.40 7.58 -2.49
C GLU A 49 -14.16 8.88 -3.29
N ILE A 50 -12.92 9.12 -3.70
CA ILE A 50 -12.61 10.23 -4.63
C ILE A 50 -12.86 9.78 -6.07
N TYR A 51 -12.43 8.57 -6.40
CA TYR A 51 -12.66 7.94 -7.68
C TYR A 51 -13.33 6.58 -7.49
N PRO A 52 -14.21 6.17 -8.40
CA PRO A 52 -14.81 4.85 -8.33
C PRO A 52 -13.74 3.76 -8.46
N THR A 53 -13.96 2.64 -7.80
CA THR A 53 -13.15 1.44 -8.05
C THR A 53 -13.28 1.03 -9.51
N ARG A 54 -12.17 0.67 -10.12
CA ARG A 54 -12.13 0.17 -11.49
C ARG A 54 -13.01 -1.09 -11.61
N PRO A 55 -13.76 -1.32 -12.70
CA PRO A 55 -14.39 -2.60 -12.94
C PRO A 55 -13.37 -3.74 -12.80
N ASP A 56 -13.69 -4.76 -12.01
CA ASP A 56 -12.78 -5.87 -11.63
C ASP A 56 -11.49 -5.41 -10.93
N GLY A 57 -11.46 -4.18 -10.42
CA GLY A 57 -10.37 -3.65 -9.61
C GLY A 57 -10.36 -4.26 -8.21
N ARG A 58 -9.17 -4.40 -7.66
CA ARG A 58 -9.00 -4.90 -6.29
C ARG A 58 -9.28 -3.82 -5.27
N GLU A 59 -9.81 -4.27 -4.15
CA GLU A 59 -9.94 -3.49 -2.94
C GLU A 59 -9.35 -4.29 -1.78
N TRP A 60 -8.58 -3.63 -0.96
CA TRP A 60 -8.10 -4.17 0.30
C TRP A 60 -8.56 -3.26 1.44
N PHE A 61 -9.03 -3.87 2.50
CA PHE A 61 -9.50 -3.20 3.70
C PHE A 61 -8.88 -3.84 4.92
N LEU A 62 -8.40 -3.02 5.86
CA LEU A 62 -7.83 -3.50 7.10
C LEU A 62 -8.86 -4.33 7.87
N ASN A 63 -8.49 -5.54 8.28
CA ASN A 63 -9.28 -6.30 9.23
C ASN A 63 -9.20 -5.63 10.61
N SER A 64 -10.27 -4.95 11.01
CA SER A 64 -10.32 -4.22 12.29
C SER A 64 -10.34 -5.13 13.52
N GLU A 65 -10.70 -6.41 13.36
CA GLU A 65 -10.69 -7.37 14.46
C GLU A 65 -9.28 -7.91 14.74
N ASP A 66 -8.55 -8.28 13.69
CA ASP A 66 -7.16 -8.72 13.76
C ASP A 66 -6.42 -8.39 12.45
N PRO A 67 -5.71 -7.26 12.38
CA PRO A 67 -4.94 -6.87 11.21
C PRO A 67 -3.89 -7.90 10.77
N ARG A 68 -3.40 -8.72 11.70
CA ARG A 68 -2.35 -9.71 11.41
C ARG A 68 -2.89 -11.02 10.84
N SER A 69 -4.20 -11.22 10.85
CA SER A 69 -4.82 -12.38 10.24
C SER A 69 -4.91 -12.31 8.72
N ASP A 70 -4.64 -11.13 8.14
CA ASP A 70 -4.62 -10.92 6.70
C ASP A 70 -3.32 -11.43 6.08
N GLY A 71 -3.42 -12.36 5.13
CA GLY A 71 -2.26 -13.00 4.51
C GLY A 71 -1.43 -12.11 3.58
N ILE A 72 -1.91 -10.91 3.23
CA ILE A 72 -1.19 -9.96 2.37
C ILE A 72 -0.79 -8.67 3.10
N PHE A 73 -1.27 -8.48 4.34
CA PHE A 73 -0.88 -7.36 5.19
C PHE A 73 0.17 -7.78 6.20
N TYR A 74 1.23 -7.01 6.32
CA TYR A 74 2.25 -7.23 7.35
C TYR A 74 2.90 -5.93 7.81
N ILE A 75 3.38 -5.97 9.06
CA ILE A 75 4.10 -4.87 9.68
C ILE A 75 5.58 -5.25 9.72
N THR A 76 6.44 -4.42 9.12
CA THR A 76 7.89 -4.67 9.14
C THR A 76 8.47 -4.42 10.53
N SER A 77 9.47 -5.25 10.90
CA SER A 77 10.09 -5.29 12.22
C SER A 77 9.05 -5.55 13.32
N ASP A 78 9.26 -6.51 14.18
CA ASP A 78 8.43 -7.05 15.28
C ASP A 78 7.68 -6.01 16.16
N LYS A 79 7.10 -4.99 15.52
CA LYS A 79 6.38 -3.92 16.18
C LYS A 79 5.04 -4.43 16.66
N ASN A 80 4.80 -4.25 17.95
CA ASN A 80 3.51 -4.57 18.54
C ASN A 80 2.51 -3.46 18.21
N ILE A 81 1.36 -3.88 17.71
CA ILE A 81 0.17 -3.06 17.66
C ILE A 81 -0.75 -3.48 18.79
N THR A 82 -1.47 -2.54 19.37
CA THR A 82 -2.38 -2.78 20.48
C THR A 82 -3.76 -2.23 20.16
N LYS A 83 -4.79 -3.10 20.17
CA LYS A 83 -6.18 -2.70 19.96
C LYS A 83 -6.63 -1.79 21.09
N GLN A 84 -7.24 -0.68 20.75
CA GLN A 84 -7.78 0.30 21.68
C GLN A 84 -9.27 0.05 21.92
N SER A 85 -9.82 0.66 22.99
CA SER A 85 -11.24 0.49 23.34
C SER A 85 -12.22 1.07 22.33
N ASP A 86 -11.78 2.01 21.50
CA ASP A 86 -12.55 2.61 20.40
C ASP A 86 -12.44 1.81 19.09
N GLY A 87 -11.75 0.67 19.10
CA GLY A 87 -11.56 -0.17 17.92
C GLY A 87 -10.34 0.19 17.07
N SER A 88 -9.68 1.31 17.33
CA SER A 88 -8.44 1.68 16.67
C SER A 88 -7.25 0.83 17.11
N TRP A 89 -6.12 0.96 16.43
CA TRP A 89 -4.88 0.26 16.73
C TRP A 89 -3.75 1.24 17.03
N LEU A 90 -3.12 1.10 18.17
CA LEU A 90 -1.96 1.90 18.60
C LEU A 90 -0.66 1.27 18.14
N ILE A 91 0.27 2.10 17.67
CA ILE A 91 1.64 1.73 17.39
C ILE A 91 2.61 2.79 17.93
N ASN A 92 3.72 2.32 18.51
CA ASN A 92 4.79 3.16 19.04
C ASN A 92 6.12 2.71 18.42
N SER A 93 6.65 3.48 17.51
CA SER A 93 7.90 3.12 16.83
C SER A 93 8.55 4.31 16.14
N SER A 94 9.89 4.34 16.18
CA SER A 94 10.70 5.32 15.46
C SER A 94 10.58 5.19 13.94
N GLU A 95 10.23 4.02 13.42
CA GLU A 95 9.94 3.76 12.02
C GLU A 95 9.00 2.56 11.92
N VAL A 96 7.94 2.70 11.15
CA VAL A 96 6.98 1.62 10.86
C VAL A 96 6.67 1.63 9.38
N ARG A 97 6.64 0.43 8.80
CA ARG A 97 6.05 0.17 7.49
C ARG A 97 4.98 -0.90 7.65
N MET A 98 3.76 -0.56 7.31
CA MET A 98 2.64 -1.48 7.19
C MET A 98 2.38 -1.69 5.71
N ASN A 99 2.65 -2.88 5.23
CA ASN A 99 2.64 -3.20 3.81
C ASN A 99 1.42 -4.02 3.43
N VAL A 100 0.89 -3.73 2.27
CA VAL A 100 -0.14 -4.51 1.58
C VAL A 100 0.48 -5.04 0.30
N ASP A 101 0.72 -6.35 0.25
CA ASP A 101 1.33 -7.01 -0.89
C ASP A 101 0.32 -7.25 -2.03
N THR A 102 0.83 -7.39 -3.23
CA THR A 102 0.07 -7.94 -4.34
C THR A 102 -0.06 -9.46 -4.16
N PRO A 103 -1.28 -10.02 -4.14
CA PRO A 103 -1.45 -11.46 -4.11
C PRO A 103 -0.78 -12.13 -5.31
N PRO A 104 -0.19 -13.34 -5.15
CA PRO A 104 0.46 -14.07 -6.24
C PRO A 104 -0.44 -14.23 -7.48
N GLY A 105 0.11 -13.95 -8.65
CA GLY A 105 -0.59 -14.07 -9.94
C GLY A 105 -1.49 -12.90 -10.32
N LEU A 106 -1.58 -11.87 -9.48
CA LEU A 106 -2.31 -10.65 -9.80
C LEU A 106 -1.38 -9.53 -10.30
N SER A 107 -1.97 -8.53 -10.97
CA SER A 107 -1.25 -7.34 -11.43
C SER A 107 -0.81 -6.49 -10.24
N GLU A 108 0.33 -5.81 -10.37
CA GLU A 108 0.85 -4.89 -9.37
C GLU A 108 -0.07 -3.67 -9.14
N TRP A 109 -0.02 -3.08 -7.93
CA TRP A 109 -0.72 -1.85 -7.57
C TRP A 109 -0.23 -0.69 -8.43
N LYS A 110 -1.11 -0.08 -9.21
CA LYS A 110 -0.74 0.96 -10.19
C LYS A 110 -1.52 2.27 -10.04
N ASN A 111 -2.81 2.22 -10.35
CA ASN A 111 -3.71 3.36 -10.20
C ASN A 111 -4.52 3.15 -8.95
N VAL A 112 -4.20 3.86 -7.90
CA VAL A 112 -4.73 3.54 -6.56
C VAL A 112 -5.18 4.78 -5.80
N GLU A 113 -6.17 4.58 -4.94
CA GLU A 113 -6.53 5.43 -3.82
C GLU A 113 -6.17 4.69 -2.54
N ILE A 114 -5.38 5.32 -1.68
CA ILE A 114 -4.92 4.81 -0.39
C ILE A 114 -5.52 5.70 0.68
N THR A 115 -6.27 5.12 1.60
CA THR A 115 -7.04 5.87 2.60
C THR A 115 -6.75 5.33 4.00
N GLY A 116 -6.85 6.18 5.00
CA GLY A 116 -6.89 5.78 6.40
C GLY A 116 -7.07 6.97 7.33
N TYR A 117 -7.46 6.67 8.55
CA TYR A 117 -7.53 7.65 9.64
C TYR A 117 -6.38 7.42 10.61
N ALA A 118 -5.82 8.53 11.09
CA ALA A 118 -4.72 8.54 12.04
C ALA A 118 -4.96 9.55 13.16
N ARG A 119 -4.52 9.22 14.38
CA ARG A 119 -4.43 10.13 15.53
C ARG A 119 -3.02 10.06 16.07
N ILE A 120 -2.22 11.10 15.84
CA ILE A 120 -0.86 11.19 16.39
C ILE A 120 -0.96 11.60 17.83
N LEU A 121 -0.41 10.80 18.74
CA LEU A 121 -0.41 11.05 20.18
C LEU A 121 0.81 11.85 20.60
N SER A 122 1.98 11.53 20.06
CA SER A 122 3.23 12.25 20.33
C SER A 122 4.30 11.98 19.29
N VAL A 123 5.28 12.87 19.21
CA VAL A 123 6.53 12.69 18.48
C VAL A 123 7.56 12.07 19.45
N ILE A 124 8.29 11.05 19.01
CA ILE A 124 9.27 10.33 19.84
C ILE A 124 10.54 11.19 20.04
N ASP A 125 11.05 11.74 18.94
CA ASP A 125 12.25 12.60 18.94
C ASP A 125 11.99 13.84 18.04
N PRO A 126 11.71 15.00 18.63
CA PRO A 126 11.40 16.22 17.87
C PRO A 126 12.55 16.75 16.98
N SER A 127 13.76 16.22 17.14
CA SER A 127 14.91 16.61 16.29
C SER A 127 14.95 15.88 14.95
N LYS A 128 14.09 14.88 14.75
CA LYS A 128 14.01 14.07 13.55
C LYS A 128 12.75 14.36 12.75
N GLU A 129 12.79 14.00 11.47
CA GLU A 129 11.59 13.99 10.62
C GLU A 129 10.48 13.16 11.29
N ASN A 130 9.26 13.68 11.25
CA ASN A 130 8.09 13.04 11.86
C ASN A 130 6.88 13.26 10.94
N ASP A 131 6.46 12.18 10.30
CA ASP A 131 5.39 12.21 9.31
C ASP A 131 4.62 10.89 9.22
N LEU A 132 3.47 10.97 8.60
CA LEU A 132 2.75 9.85 8.01
C LEU A 132 2.96 9.90 6.51
N ALA A 133 3.45 8.82 5.94
CA ALA A 133 3.76 8.74 4.52
C ALA A 133 3.12 7.49 3.92
N TRP A 134 2.17 7.67 2.99
CA TRP A 134 1.55 6.57 2.30
C TRP A 134 1.98 6.55 0.85
N PHE A 135 2.33 5.36 0.38
CA PHE A 135 2.90 5.25 -0.94
C PHE A 135 2.58 3.93 -1.64
N ALA A 136 2.60 3.99 -2.95
CA ALA A 136 2.44 2.84 -3.82
C ALA A 136 3.45 2.88 -4.97
N ARG A 137 3.33 1.91 -5.88
CA ARG A 137 4.28 1.62 -6.96
C ARG A 137 5.64 1.25 -6.39
N SER A 138 5.60 0.71 -5.16
CA SER A 138 6.79 0.39 -4.39
C SER A 138 7.28 -1.01 -4.74
N GLY A 139 8.59 -1.11 -4.96
CA GLY A 139 9.30 -2.38 -5.07
C GLY A 139 9.84 -2.85 -3.71
N ILE A 140 10.53 -3.97 -3.72
CA ILE A 140 11.15 -4.54 -2.52
C ILE A 140 12.27 -3.62 -2.02
N HIS A 141 12.15 -3.20 -0.76
CA HIS A 141 13.14 -2.35 -0.09
C HIS A 141 14.24 -3.23 0.54
N SER A 142 15.22 -3.62 -0.24
CA SER A 142 16.26 -4.58 0.18
C SER A 142 17.62 -4.34 -0.45
N ASN A 143 18.67 -4.52 0.33
CA ASN A 143 20.05 -4.55 -0.18
C ASN A 143 20.31 -5.64 -1.24
N LYS A 144 19.48 -6.68 -1.26
CA LYS A 144 19.57 -7.76 -2.25
C LYS A 144 18.95 -7.39 -3.59
N SER A 145 18.11 -6.35 -3.62
CA SER A 145 17.42 -5.85 -4.80
C SER A 145 17.65 -4.34 -4.95
N PRO A 146 18.90 -3.89 -5.15
CA PRO A 146 19.24 -2.46 -5.12
C PRO A 146 18.61 -1.65 -6.26
N CYS A 147 18.12 -2.31 -7.31
CA CYS A 147 17.41 -1.68 -8.43
C CYS A 147 15.89 -1.63 -8.24
N GLU A 148 15.41 -2.10 -7.13
CA GLU A 148 14.01 -1.99 -6.71
C GLU A 148 13.85 -0.88 -5.66
N GLY A 149 12.76 -0.86 -4.91
CA GLY A 149 12.53 0.14 -3.88
C GLY A 149 12.08 1.49 -4.43
N THR A 150 11.47 1.49 -5.62
CA THR A 150 10.81 2.69 -6.15
C THR A 150 9.52 2.96 -5.38
N GLY A 151 9.06 4.21 -5.39
CA GLY A 151 7.77 4.56 -4.80
C GLY A 151 7.40 6.02 -5.04
N LEU A 152 6.09 6.28 -5.13
CA LEU A 152 5.52 7.62 -5.04
C LEU A 152 4.93 7.78 -3.65
N ILE A 153 5.37 8.79 -2.93
CA ILE A 153 5.16 8.99 -1.50
C ILE A 153 4.41 10.29 -1.27
N GLY A 154 3.20 10.20 -0.73
CA GLY A 154 2.43 11.36 -0.26
C GLY A 154 2.49 11.44 1.27
N GLY A 155 3.14 12.48 1.79
CA GLY A 155 3.38 12.68 3.22
C GLY A 155 2.57 13.82 3.81
N ILE A 156 2.23 13.68 5.11
CA ILE A 156 1.72 14.75 5.97
C ILE A 156 2.50 14.76 7.28
N HIS A 157 3.00 15.93 7.64
CA HIS A 157 3.81 16.15 8.84
C HIS A 157 2.94 16.59 10.03
N THR A 158 3.47 16.45 11.23
CA THR A 158 2.76 16.79 12.47
C THR A 158 2.38 18.27 12.57
N ASP A 159 3.08 19.15 11.88
CA ASP A 159 2.81 20.59 11.82
C ASP A 159 1.74 20.98 10.79
N GLY A 160 1.16 20.00 10.07
CA GLY A 160 0.15 20.20 9.03
C GLY A 160 0.72 20.55 7.66
N THR A 161 2.03 20.44 7.47
CA THR A 161 2.63 20.54 6.13
C THR A 161 2.50 19.23 5.37
N VAL A 162 2.48 19.30 4.04
CA VAL A 162 2.39 18.14 3.16
C VAL A 162 3.52 18.16 2.15
N GLU A 163 3.86 16.96 1.66
CA GLU A 163 4.82 16.84 0.55
C GLU A 163 4.57 15.61 -0.30
N TRP A 164 5.09 15.65 -1.52
CA TRP A 164 5.28 14.48 -2.37
C TRP A 164 6.76 14.25 -2.58
N LYS A 165 7.20 13.01 -2.38
CA LYS A 165 8.55 12.53 -2.72
C LYS A 165 8.45 11.39 -3.73
N LYS A 166 9.53 11.19 -4.46
CA LYS A 166 9.70 10.03 -5.32
C LYS A 166 11.00 9.32 -4.93
N GLU A 167 10.88 8.04 -4.58
CA GLU A 167 12.01 7.15 -4.45
C GLU A 167 12.20 6.42 -5.78
N ILE A 168 13.37 6.58 -6.40
CA ILE A 168 13.62 5.98 -7.72
C ILE A 168 14.29 4.62 -7.57
N LEU A 169 15.16 4.47 -6.57
CA LEU A 169 15.86 3.23 -6.24
C LEU A 169 16.00 3.07 -4.73
N PHE A 170 16.07 1.82 -4.29
CA PHE A 170 16.54 1.51 -2.94
C PHE A 170 17.98 2.01 -2.75
N ARG A 171 18.26 2.80 -1.81
CA ARG A 171 19.48 3.55 -1.54
C ARG A 171 19.60 4.85 -2.34
N GLU A 172 19.00 5.88 -1.78
CA GLU A 172 19.34 7.28 -2.01
C GLU A 172 18.86 7.89 -3.33
N GLY A 173 17.92 7.23 -4.02
CA GLY A 173 17.30 7.79 -5.21
C GLY A 173 16.10 8.70 -4.94
N TYR A 174 16.11 9.47 -3.84
CA TYR A 174 15.01 10.38 -3.51
C TYR A 174 15.11 11.69 -4.29
N THR A 175 13.96 12.15 -4.78
CA THR A 175 13.79 13.51 -5.29
C THR A 175 13.67 14.51 -4.15
N ASP A 176 13.85 15.79 -4.44
CA ASP A 176 13.38 16.84 -3.52
C ASP A 176 11.84 16.79 -3.42
N GLY A 177 11.33 17.10 -2.24
CA GLY A 177 9.89 17.13 -2.01
C GLY A 177 9.20 18.21 -2.83
N ARG A 178 8.05 17.88 -3.44
CA ARG A 178 7.13 18.85 -4.05
C ARG A 178 6.01 19.18 -3.09
N ASP A 179 5.51 20.41 -3.14
CA ASP A 179 4.60 21.03 -2.18
C ASP A 179 5.16 21.04 -0.73
N LYS A 180 6.43 20.76 -0.55
CA LYS A 180 7.11 20.80 0.73
C LYS A 180 6.90 22.15 1.43
N ALA A 181 6.63 22.09 2.75
CA ALA A 181 6.32 23.25 3.59
C ALA A 181 5.01 23.99 3.23
N LYS A 182 4.14 23.41 2.38
CA LYS A 182 2.79 23.90 2.21
C LYS A 182 1.95 23.49 3.42
N VAL A 183 1.66 24.43 4.31
CA VAL A 183 0.72 24.21 5.42
C VAL A 183 -0.69 24.14 4.86
N VAL A 184 -1.36 23.01 5.04
CA VAL A 184 -2.72 22.76 4.52
C VAL A 184 -3.76 22.66 5.63
N VAL A 185 -3.32 22.48 6.86
CA VAL A 185 -4.15 22.31 8.04
C VAL A 185 -3.35 22.72 9.28
N ASP A 186 -4.04 23.07 10.36
CA ASP A 186 -3.42 23.25 11.68
C ASP A 186 -2.70 21.97 12.14
N PRO A 187 -1.73 22.06 13.07
CA PRO A 187 -1.03 20.92 13.61
C PRO A 187 -1.96 19.76 13.98
N ILE A 188 -1.58 18.54 13.57
CA ILE A 188 -2.47 17.38 13.58
C ILE A 188 -2.35 16.49 14.82
N ILE A 189 -1.46 16.82 15.76
CA ILE A 189 -1.26 16.04 16.99
C ILE A 189 -2.54 16.11 17.87
N GLY A 190 -2.91 14.97 18.45
CA GLY A 190 -3.98 14.85 19.46
C GLY A 190 -5.39 14.68 18.89
N ARG A 191 -5.58 14.68 17.57
CA ARG A 191 -6.88 14.56 16.94
C ARG A 191 -6.91 13.55 15.79
N TRP A 192 -8.05 12.99 15.50
CA TRP A 192 -8.25 12.18 14.32
C TRP A 192 -8.22 13.03 13.06
N ILE A 193 -7.48 12.57 12.07
CA ILE A 193 -7.49 13.09 10.70
C ILE A 193 -7.66 11.93 9.73
N GLY A 194 -8.39 12.16 8.65
CA GLY A 194 -8.34 11.28 7.49
C GLY A 194 -7.26 11.75 6.51
N TRP A 195 -6.46 10.84 5.99
CA TRP A 195 -5.46 11.11 4.96
C TRP A 195 -5.67 10.20 3.77
N LYS A 196 -5.75 10.78 2.56
CA LYS A 196 -5.80 10.05 1.31
C LYS A 196 -4.68 10.48 0.39
N VAL A 197 -4.07 9.51 -0.26
CA VAL A 197 -3.22 9.73 -1.43
C VAL A 197 -3.79 8.97 -2.62
N VAL A 198 -3.83 9.65 -3.75
CA VAL A 198 -4.34 9.11 -5.02
C VAL A 198 -3.25 9.26 -6.07
N MET A 199 -2.98 8.19 -6.79
CA MET A 199 -2.04 8.24 -7.90
C MET A 199 -2.52 7.40 -9.07
N TYR A 200 -2.42 7.97 -10.27
CA TYR A 200 -2.83 7.29 -11.49
C TYR A 200 -2.10 7.80 -12.72
N ASN A 201 -1.98 6.94 -13.72
CA ASN A 201 -1.35 7.33 -14.98
C ASN A 201 -2.25 8.22 -15.81
N THR A 202 -1.64 9.19 -16.49
CA THR A 202 -2.25 10.11 -17.45
C THR A 202 -1.46 10.14 -18.75
N ASN A 203 -1.91 10.93 -19.73
CA ASN A 203 -1.21 11.14 -20.99
C ASN A 203 -0.76 9.83 -21.66
N ASN A 204 -1.68 8.89 -21.85
CA ASN A 204 -1.38 7.57 -22.43
C ASN A 204 -0.25 6.82 -21.71
N ASN A 205 -0.27 6.86 -20.39
CA ASN A 205 0.74 6.25 -19.50
C ASN A 205 2.15 6.88 -19.58
N SER A 206 2.29 8.12 -20.01
CA SER A 206 3.58 8.83 -20.02
C SER A 206 3.78 9.77 -18.83
N ALA A 207 2.76 9.98 -18.01
CA ALA A 207 2.81 10.82 -16.82
C ALA A 207 2.02 10.20 -15.68
N VAL A 208 2.25 10.70 -14.47
CA VAL A 208 1.55 10.25 -13.26
C VAL A 208 0.92 11.44 -12.55
N LYS A 209 -0.38 11.37 -12.35
CA LYS A 209 -1.14 12.29 -11.52
C LYS A 209 -1.03 11.86 -10.07
N MET A 210 -0.84 12.83 -9.17
CA MET A 210 -0.70 12.64 -7.73
C MET A 210 -1.55 13.68 -7.02
N GLU A 211 -2.44 13.20 -6.17
CA GLU A 211 -3.37 14.04 -5.43
C GLU A 211 -3.41 13.59 -3.97
N SER A 212 -3.53 14.53 -3.05
CA SER A 212 -3.80 14.19 -1.67
C SER A 212 -5.00 14.97 -1.13
N TYR A 213 -5.68 14.33 -0.19
CA TYR A 213 -6.90 14.84 0.43
C TYR A 213 -6.83 14.66 1.93
N ILE A 214 -7.41 15.59 2.65
CA ILE A 214 -7.53 15.54 4.11
C ILE A 214 -8.99 15.64 4.55
N ASP A 215 -9.37 14.79 5.50
CA ASP A 215 -10.53 15.03 6.37
C ASP A 215 -10.03 15.50 7.73
N ASN A 216 -10.13 16.80 7.96
CA ASN A 216 -9.53 17.47 9.11
C ASN A 216 -10.31 17.26 10.41
N LYS A 217 -11.54 16.71 10.37
CA LYS A 217 -12.46 16.67 11.50
C LYS A 217 -13.10 15.30 11.73
N ASP A 218 -12.63 14.26 11.09
CA ASP A 218 -13.24 12.92 11.13
C ASP A 218 -14.75 12.98 10.77
N THR A 219 -15.06 13.69 9.69
CA THR A 219 -16.44 13.96 9.25
C THR A 219 -16.79 13.39 7.89
N ASN A 220 -15.84 12.64 7.28
CA ASN A 220 -15.95 12.11 5.91
C ASN A 220 -16.06 13.24 4.85
N TYR A 221 -15.60 14.45 5.19
CA TYR A 221 -15.50 15.57 4.26
C TYR A 221 -14.06 15.78 3.80
N TRP A 222 -13.78 15.37 2.57
CA TRP A 222 -12.43 15.33 1.99
C TRP A 222 -12.13 16.60 1.20
N VAL A 223 -11.07 17.29 1.58
CA VAL A 223 -10.57 18.49 0.91
C VAL A 223 -9.30 18.15 0.17
N GLN A 224 -9.24 18.44 -1.13
CA GLN A 224 -8.01 18.28 -1.91
C GLN A 224 -6.98 19.32 -1.46
N VAL A 225 -5.78 18.84 -1.07
CA VAL A 225 -4.70 19.70 -0.58
C VAL A 225 -3.51 19.75 -1.51
N THR A 226 -3.32 18.72 -2.33
CA THR A 226 -2.31 18.72 -3.41
C THR A 226 -2.90 18.22 -4.72
N ASN A 227 -2.31 18.66 -5.83
CA ASN A 227 -2.71 18.26 -7.19
C ASN A 227 -1.51 18.44 -8.12
N LEU A 228 -0.69 17.40 -8.26
CA LEU A 228 0.57 17.42 -8.98
C LEU A 228 0.56 16.45 -10.16
N THR A 229 1.49 16.66 -11.10
CA THR A 229 1.74 15.71 -12.18
C THR A 229 3.24 15.52 -12.33
N ASP A 230 3.70 14.28 -12.31
CA ASP A 230 5.04 13.90 -12.73
C ASP A 230 5.02 13.59 -14.24
N ASN A 231 5.50 14.52 -15.02
CA ASN A 231 5.65 14.42 -16.48
C ASN A 231 7.11 14.58 -16.92
N GLY A 232 8.05 14.30 -16.00
CA GLY A 232 9.48 14.47 -16.18
C GLY A 232 10.04 15.72 -15.49
N GLY A 233 11.37 15.84 -15.47
CA GLY A 233 12.06 16.96 -14.82
C GLY A 233 12.00 16.93 -13.28
N TRP A 234 11.49 15.87 -12.68
CA TRP A 234 11.52 15.63 -11.22
C TRP A 234 12.58 14.59 -10.90
N SER A 235 13.80 15.06 -10.73
CA SER A 235 14.98 14.23 -10.66
C SER A 235 15.38 13.92 -9.23
N ALA A 236 16.08 12.79 -9.06
CA ALA A 236 16.81 12.51 -7.83
C ALA A 236 17.85 13.60 -7.56
N LYS A 237 18.20 13.79 -6.29
CA LYS A 237 19.17 14.82 -5.87
C LYS A 237 20.49 14.68 -6.62
N SER A 238 21.11 15.80 -6.98
CA SER A 238 22.38 15.83 -7.70
C SER A 238 23.56 15.24 -6.92
N SER A 239 23.44 15.19 -5.58
CA SER A 239 24.44 14.62 -4.66
C SER A 239 24.41 13.10 -4.59
N ASP A 240 23.43 12.43 -5.22
CA ASP A 240 23.31 10.97 -5.20
C ASP A 240 24.24 10.32 -6.25
N GLU A 241 25.53 10.33 -5.99
CA GLU A 241 26.50 9.57 -6.80
C GLU A 241 26.16 8.07 -6.83
N LYS A 242 25.62 7.54 -5.73
CA LYS A 242 25.19 6.14 -5.62
C LYS A 242 24.05 5.77 -6.56
N PHE A 243 23.21 6.71 -6.96
CA PHE A 243 22.17 6.48 -7.95
C PHE A 243 22.74 5.91 -9.26
N TYR A 244 23.89 6.40 -9.71
CA TYR A 244 24.55 5.90 -10.91
C TYR A 244 25.40 4.65 -10.67
N SER A 245 25.87 4.43 -9.45
CA SER A 245 26.77 3.31 -9.13
C SER A 245 26.04 1.96 -9.13
N THR A 246 24.71 1.94 -9.02
CA THR A 246 23.92 0.72 -9.00
C THR A 246 23.70 0.09 -10.38
N ASN A 247 23.97 0.82 -11.45
CA ASN A 247 23.82 0.37 -12.85
C ASN A 247 22.43 -0.23 -13.16
N CYS A 248 21.37 0.37 -12.62
CA CYS A 248 20.00 -0.14 -12.73
C CYS A 248 19.27 0.32 -13.99
N ASN A 249 19.94 1.01 -14.91
CA ASN A 249 19.38 1.51 -16.17
C ASN A 249 18.15 2.42 -16.03
N LYS A 250 18.01 3.12 -14.90
CA LYS A 250 16.95 4.09 -14.68
C LYS A 250 17.55 5.52 -14.70
N PRO A 251 16.98 6.46 -15.44
CA PRO A 251 17.42 7.85 -15.39
C PRO A 251 17.03 8.49 -14.05
N LYS A 252 17.73 9.56 -13.66
CA LYS A 252 17.44 10.29 -12.42
C LYS A 252 16.03 10.87 -12.33
N ASP A 253 15.44 11.19 -13.46
CA ASP A 253 14.09 11.75 -13.60
C ASP A 253 13.05 10.71 -14.01
N TYR A 254 13.31 9.43 -13.69
CA TYR A 254 12.42 8.32 -14.02
C TYR A 254 11.00 8.61 -13.56
N ILE A 255 10.03 8.54 -14.49
CA ILE A 255 8.61 8.66 -14.20
C ILE A 255 8.07 7.28 -13.83
N LEU A 256 7.57 7.12 -12.61
CA LEU A 256 7.09 5.83 -12.10
C LEU A 256 5.71 5.46 -12.69
N THR A 257 5.64 5.20 -13.97
CA THR A 257 4.39 4.82 -14.66
C THR A 257 4.01 3.35 -14.50
N ASN A 258 4.94 2.52 -14.03
CA ASN A 258 4.67 1.11 -13.73
C ASN A 258 3.93 0.96 -12.40
N GLY A 259 3.28 -0.18 -12.19
CA GLY A 259 2.84 -0.61 -10.88
C GLY A 259 4.01 -1.01 -10.00
N GLY A 260 3.71 -1.36 -8.77
CA GLY A 260 4.63 -1.99 -7.83
C GLY A 260 3.91 -3.03 -6.98
N PRO A 261 4.63 -4.05 -6.50
CA PRO A 261 4.03 -5.15 -5.74
C PRO A 261 3.48 -4.73 -4.36
N ILE A 262 3.89 -3.58 -3.84
CA ILE A 262 3.62 -3.19 -2.45
C ILE A 262 2.99 -1.80 -2.39
N VAL A 263 1.95 -1.68 -1.54
CA VAL A 263 1.45 -0.40 -1.00
C VAL A 263 1.85 -0.33 0.46
N THR A 264 2.30 0.84 0.91
CA THR A 264 2.81 1.01 2.28
C THR A 264 2.13 2.19 2.98
N PHE A 265 1.71 1.94 4.21
CA PHE A 265 1.40 2.96 5.21
C PHE A 265 2.62 3.07 6.13
N ARG A 266 3.33 4.19 6.07
CA ARG A 266 4.54 4.44 6.85
C ARG A 266 4.31 5.53 7.88
N SER A 267 4.96 5.41 9.01
CA SER A 267 5.16 6.50 9.95
C SER A 267 6.61 6.57 10.39
N ASP A 268 7.11 7.77 10.55
CA ASP A 268 8.42 8.02 11.09
C ASP A 268 8.31 8.75 12.42
N ASN A 269 8.96 8.21 13.46
CA ASN A 269 9.20 8.86 14.74
C ASN A 269 7.93 9.24 15.53
N LEU A 270 6.86 8.44 15.42
CA LEU A 270 5.54 8.72 15.98
C LEU A 270 5.05 7.64 16.96
N VAL A 271 4.31 8.09 17.97
CA VAL A 271 3.32 7.28 18.69
C VAL A 271 1.96 7.68 18.13
N TRP A 272 1.23 6.75 17.53
CA TRP A 272 0.00 7.06 16.84
C TRP A 272 -0.98 5.91 16.79
N GLU A 273 -2.23 6.22 16.54
CA GLU A 273 -3.30 5.26 16.34
C GLU A 273 -3.81 5.34 14.91
N PHE A 274 -4.31 4.20 14.41
CA PHE A 274 -4.87 4.10 13.07
C PHE A 274 -6.16 3.29 13.06
N LYS A 275 -7.02 3.58 12.09
CA LYS A 275 -8.24 2.85 11.77
C LYS A 275 -8.56 2.99 10.28
N ASP A 276 -9.42 2.12 9.78
CA ASP A 276 -10.06 2.22 8.45
C ASP A 276 -9.05 2.38 7.30
N LEU A 277 -7.93 1.63 7.36
CA LEU A 277 -6.96 1.64 6.27
C LEU A 277 -7.52 0.88 5.07
N SER A 278 -7.39 1.46 3.89
CA SER A 278 -7.82 0.82 2.65
C SER A 278 -6.93 1.16 1.46
N VAL A 279 -6.91 0.25 0.49
CA VAL A 279 -6.28 0.43 -0.82
C VAL A 279 -7.27 -0.02 -1.89
N ARG A 280 -7.56 0.84 -2.88
CA ARG A 280 -8.48 0.52 -3.97
C ARG A 280 -7.83 0.81 -5.32
N GLU A 281 -7.98 -0.11 -6.27
CA GLU A 281 -7.63 0.14 -7.68
C GLU A 281 -8.73 0.99 -8.32
N ILE A 282 -8.37 2.18 -8.74
CA ILE A 282 -9.34 3.20 -9.18
C ILE A 282 -9.47 3.31 -10.70
N GLN A 283 -10.63 3.79 -11.13
CA GLN A 283 -10.92 4.28 -12.48
C GLN A 283 -11.03 5.81 -12.44
N PRO A 284 -9.95 6.55 -12.73
CA PRO A 284 -10.03 8.00 -12.81
C PRO A 284 -11.03 8.44 -13.90
N PHE A 285 -11.71 9.55 -13.65
CA PHE A 285 -12.61 10.10 -14.68
C PHE A 285 -11.80 10.49 -15.93
N PRO A 286 -12.31 10.22 -17.11
CA PRO A 286 -11.71 10.74 -18.33
C PRO A 286 -11.55 12.26 -18.21
N HIS A 287 -10.35 12.78 -18.42
CA HIS A 287 -10.15 14.22 -18.50
C HIS A 287 -10.89 14.71 -19.75
N SER A 288 -11.87 15.61 -19.55
CA SER A 288 -12.56 16.33 -20.60
C SER A 288 -11.60 17.33 -21.27
#